data_904db05911e809235eaebbd7da033a98
#
_entry.id   904db05911e809235eaebbd7da033a98
#
_cell.length_a   1.000
_cell.length_b   1.000
_cell.length_c   1.000
_cell.angle_alpha   90.00
_cell.angle_beta   90.00
_cell.angle_gamma   90.00
#
_symmetry.space_group_name_H-M   'P 1'
#
loop_
_entity.id
_entity.type
_entity.pdbx_description
1 polymer ?
#
loop_
_entity_poly.entity_id
_entity_poly.type
_entity_poly.pdbx_seq_one_letter_code
_entity_poly.pdbx_strand_id
1 'polypeptide(L)'
;MTRQIPLTRHRRITPLHAAGGVLIILAAILSYGGLQQSFRPYTERIEEAVESGRSVQLVGFLGSAGAYDAQGRFTFVLEDETGHRVTVVSREPKPSHFELATSIVVIGRYDNEHHVFLADQVLVKCPSKYHEQDAAR
;
A
#
# COMPACT_ATOMS: atom_id res chain seq x y z
N MET A 1 -55.88 -34.05 -31.38
CA MET A 1 -54.48 -34.14 -30.92
C MET A 1 -54.15 -32.97 -30.04
N THR A 2 -54.30 -33.09 -28.75
CA THR A 2 -54.09 -32.00 -27.76
C THR A 2 -52.68 -32.13 -27.19
N ARG A 3 -51.80 -31.24 -27.55
CA ARG A 3 -50.41 -31.22 -27.11
C ARG A 3 -50.31 -30.66 -25.69
N GLN A 4 -50.09 -31.50 -24.72
CA GLN A 4 -49.86 -31.13 -23.32
C GLN A 4 -48.47 -30.47 -23.20
N ILE A 5 -48.40 -29.21 -22.78
CA ILE A 5 -47.21 -28.49 -22.46
C ILE A 5 -46.78 -28.92 -21.04
N PRO A 6 -45.55 -29.43 -20.84
CA PRO A 6 -45.13 -29.81 -19.49
C PRO A 6 -44.90 -28.54 -18.66
N LEU A 7 -45.62 -28.44 -17.54
CA LEU A 7 -45.40 -27.42 -16.52
C LEU A 7 -44.01 -27.56 -15.94
N THR A 8 -43.21 -26.53 -16.08
CA THR A 8 -41.87 -26.43 -15.48
C THR A 8 -41.98 -26.59 -13.96
N ARG A 9 -41.41 -27.68 -13.48
CA ARG A 9 -41.32 -28.02 -12.05
C ARG A 9 -40.41 -26.97 -11.39
N HIS A 10 -40.99 -25.95 -10.73
CA HIS A 10 -40.25 -25.04 -9.88
C HIS A 10 -39.54 -25.86 -8.79
N ARG A 11 -38.22 -25.99 -8.95
CA ARG A 11 -37.35 -26.64 -7.98
C ARG A 11 -37.38 -25.76 -6.73
N ARG A 12 -38.11 -26.21 -5.70
CA ARG A 12 -38.16 -25.51 -4.41
C ARG A 12 -36.76 -25.47 -3.84
N ILE A 13 -36.17 -24.27 -3.83
CA ILE A 13 -34.89 -24.02 -3.18
C ILE A 13 -35.10 -24.27 -1.69
N THR A 14 -34.48 -25.31 -1.16
CA THR A 14 -34.58 -25.62 0.27
C THR A 14 -33.87 -24.48 1.05
N PRO A 15 -34.36 -24.10 2.24
CA PRO A 15 -33.77 -23.02 3.04
C PRO A 15 -32.26 -23.22 3.29
N LEU A 16 -31.82 -24.48 3.29
CA LEU A 16 -30.40 -24.82 3.42
C LEU A 16 -29.56 -24.35 2.23
N HIS A 17 -30.08 -24.46 0.99
CA HIS A 17 -29.39 -23.96 -0.20
C HIS A 17 -29.37 -22.43 -0.25
N ALA A 18 -30.42 -21.77 0.23
CA ALA A 18 -30.48 -20.33 0.35
C ALA A 18 -29.44 -19.80 1.38
N ALA A 19 -29.36 -20.45 2.53
CA ALA A 19 -28.36 -20.11 3.55
C ALA A 19 -26.92 -20.33 3.05
N GLY A 20 -26.64 -21.42 2.33
CA GLY A 20 -25.35 -21.67 1.69
C GLY A 20 -24.98 -20.62 0.66
N GLY A 21 -25.94 -20.20 -0.17
CA GLY A 21 -25.74 -19.13 -1.15
C GLY A 21 -25.38 -17.79 -0.50
N VAL A 22 -26.07 -17.42 0.57
CA VAL A 22 -25.78 -16.19 1.32
C VAL A 22 -24.37 -16.22 1.91
N LEU A 23 -23.95 -17.35 2.50
CA LEU A 23 -22.58 -17.49 3.04
C LEU A 23 -21.50 -17.36 1.96
N ILE A 24 -21.71 -17.93 0.78
CA ILE A 24 -20.76 -17.82 -0.33
C ILE A 24 -20.65 -16.36 -0.81
N ILE A 25 -21.77 -15.66 -0.94
CA ILE A 25 -21.78 -14.24 -1.33
C ILE A 25 -21.05 -13.39 -0.29
N LEU A 26 -21.31 -13.62 0.99
CA LEU A 26 -20.66 -12.91 2.09
C LEU A 26 -19.14 -13.15 2.10
N ALA A 27 -18.72 -14.41 1.92
CA ALA A 27 -17.31 -14.76 1.80
C ALA A 27 -16.64 -14.11 0.59
N ALA A 28 -17.33 -14.05 -0.56
CA ALA A 28 -16.83 -13.39 -1.76
C ALA A 28 -16.65 -11.87 -1.56
N ILE A 29 -17.61 -11.21 -0.90
CA ILE A 29 -17.52 -9.78 -0.59
C ILE A 29 -16.35 -9.49 0.36
N LEU A 30 -16.20 -10.28 1.42
CA LEU A 30 -15.10 -10.12 2.38
C LEU A 30 -13.73 -10.40 1.74
N SER A 31 -13.65 -11.42 0.87
CA SER A 31 -12.42 -11.73 0.14
C SER A 31 -12.05 -10.62 -0.84
N TYR A 32 -13.02 -10.07 -1.55
CA TYR A 32 -12.79 -8.98 -2.50
C TYR A 32 -12.31 -7.70 -1.80
N GLY A 33 -12.91 -7.35 -0.66
CA GLY A 33 -12.48 -6.21 0.15
C GLY A 33 -11.08 -6.39 0.76
N GLY A 34 -10.76 -7.60 1.22
CA GLY A 34 -9.46 -7.92 1.80
C GLY A 34 -8.31 -7.90 0.77
N LEU A 35 -8.57 -8.40 -0.45
CA LEU A 35 -7.57 -8.41 -1.52
C LEU A 35 -7.17 -6.99 -1.98
N GLN A 36 -8.11 -6.06 -2.02
CA GLN A 36 -7.80 -4.68 -2.44
C GLN A 36 -6.86 -3.94 -1.47
N GLN A 37 -6.89 -4.29 -0.19
CA GLN A 37 -6.00 -3.68 0.80
C GLN A 37 -4.60 -4.33 0.86
N SER A 38 -4.46 -5.57 0.39
CA SER A 38 -3.20 -6.32 0.46
C SER A 38 -2.23 -6.00 -0.68
N PHE A 39 -2.71 -5.52 -1.80
CA PHE A 39 -1.89 -5.17 -2.95
C PHE A 39 -1.67 -3.65 -3.00
N ARG A 40 -0.70 -3.16 -2.23
CA ARG A 40 -0.17 -1.82 -2.40
C ARG A 40 0.88 -1.88 -3.51
N PRO A 41 0.67 -1.20 -4.65
CA PRO A 41 1.67 -1.21 -5.71
C PRO A 41 2.98 -0.63 -5.17
N TYR A 42 4.06 -1.32 -5.48
CA TYR A 42 5.42 -0.87 -5.20
C TYR A 42 5.85 0.03 -6.36
N THR A 43 6.34 1.22 -6.06
CA THR A 43 6.86 2.13 -7.07
C THR A 43 8.18 2.76 -6.61
N GLU A 44 9.08 2.93 -7.55
CA GLU A 44 10.39 3.57 -7.37
C GLU A 44 10.39 5.00 -7.94
N ARG A 45 9.25 5.41 -8.54
CA ARG A 45 9.11 6.72 -9.19
C ARG A 45 8.03 7.54 -8.49
N ILE A 46 8.42 8.75 -8.08
CA ILE A 46 7.52 9.71 -7.42
C ILE A 46 6.35 10.07 -8.34
N GLU A 47 6.58 10.23 -9.65
CA GLU A 47 5.53 10.55 -10.64
C GLU A 47 4.39 9.53 -10.62
N GLU A 48 4.71 8.24 -10.58
CA GLU A 48 3.71 7.17 -10.53
C GLU A 48 2.91 7.20 -9.22
N ALA A 49 3.56 7.55 -8.11
CA ALA A 49 2.90 7.71 -6.82
C ALA A 49 1.92 8.89 -6.84
N VAL A 50 2.30 10.01 -7.47
CA VAL A 50 1.45 11.20 -7.65
C VAL A 50 0.23 10.89 -8.51
N GLU A 51 0.42 10.22 -9.65
CA GLU A 51 -0.64 9.91 -10.61
C GLU A 51 -1.64 8.87 -10.07
N SER A 52 -1.16 7.93 -9.25
CA SER A 52 -1.99 6.83 -8.78
C SER A 52 -3.14 7.25 -7.88
N GLY A 53 -2.98 8.33 -7.11
CA GLY A 53 -3.95 8.81 -6.11
C GLY A 53 -4.30 7.78 -5.01
N ARG A 54 -3.64 6.62 -5.00
CA ARG A 54 -3.87 5.50 -4.08
C ARG A 54 -2.74 5.41 -3.07
N SER A 55 -2.93 4.56 -2.05
CA SER A 55 -1.84 4.20 -1.15
C SER A 55 -0.85 3.29 -1.89
N VAL A 56 0.42 3.72 -1.96
CA VAL A 56 1.52 3.03 -2.63
C VAL A 56 2.68 2.82 -1.67
N GLN A 57 3.61 1.94 -2.04
CA GLN A 57 4.91 1.81 -1.40
C GLN A 57 5.94 2.50 -2.27
N LEU A 58 6.35 3.71 -1.88
CA LEU A 58 7.35 4.50 -2.58
C LEU A 58 8.73 4.27 -1.96
N VAL A 59 9.69 3.92 -2.79
CA VAL A 59 11.08 3.70 -2.40
C VAL A 59 11.93 4.86 -2.90
N GLY A 60 12.90 5.26 -2.08
CA GLY A 60 13.83 6.31 -2.45
C GLY A 60 14.99 6.43 -1.47
N PHE A 61 15.72 7.49 -1.65
CA PHE A 61 16.89 7.85 -0.85
C PHE A 61 16.58 9.06 0.04
N LEU A 62 17.36 9.22 1.08
CA LEU A 62 17.22 10.36 1.99
C LEU A 62 17.72 11.64 1.32
N GLY A 63 16.81 12.55 1.01
CA GLY A 63 17.12 13.87 0.46
C GLY A 63 17.36 14.95 1.52
N SER A 64 16.95 14.70 2.78
CA SER A 64 17.21 15.60 3.93
C SER A 64 17.23 14.86 5.25
N ALA A 65 17.89 15.41 6.28
CA ALA A 65 17.95 14.82 7.61
C ALA A 65 16.58 14.74 8.35
N GLY A 66 15.58 15.41 7.82
CA GLY A 66 14.25 15.49 8.42
C GLY A 66 14.19 16.47 9.60
N ALA A 67 12.98 16.92 9.87
CA ALA A 67 12.65 17.83 10.96
C ALA A 67 11.23 17.59 11.44
N TYR A 68 10.84 18.20 12.55
CA TYR A 68 9.46 18.24 12.99
C TYR A 68 8.81 19.54 12.56
N ASP A 69 7.60 19.45 12.01
CA ASP A 69 6.81 20.62 11.64
C ASP A 69 6.18 21.30 12.87
N ALA A 70 5.47 22.40 12.64
CA ALA A 70 4.80 23.15 13.71
C ALA A 70 3.70 22.34 14.44
N GLN A 71 3.21 21.26 13.84
CA GLN A 71 2.23 20.33 14.39
C GLN A 71 2.88 19.11 15.08
N GLY A 72 4.22 19.07 15.14
CA GLY A 72 4.97 17.97 15.75
C GLY A 72 5.03 16.70 14.88
N ARG A 73 4.72 16.78 13.58
CA ARG A 73 4.82 15.66 12.66
C ARG A 73 6.23 15.58 12.08
N PHE A 74 6.75 14.37 11.93
CA PHE A 74 8.06 14.18 11.33
C PHE A 74 7.99 14.37 9.81
N THR A 75 8.84 15.25 9.26
CA THR A 75 8.90 15.59 7.84
C THR A 75 10.32 15.44 7.31
N PHE A 76 10.45 14.95 6.07
CA PHE A 76 11.73 14.83 5.39
C PHE A 76 11.54 14.87 3.88
N VAL A 77 12.62 15.03 3.13
CA VAL A 77 12.61 14.96 1.67
C VAL A 77 13.06 13.57 1.25
N LEU A 78 12.25 12.90 0.44
CA LEU A 78 12.59 11.67 -0.25
C LEU A 78 12.97 11.99 -1.69
N GLU A 79 14.03 11.37 -2.18
CA GLU A 79 14.53 11.50 -3.55
C GLU A 79 14.46 10.14 -4.24
N ASP A 80 13.91 10.08 -5.45
CA ASP A 80 13.85 8.86 -6.24
C ASP A 80 15.13 8.65 -7.07
N GLU A 81 15.23 7.52 -7.78
CA GLU A 81 16.39 7.20 -8.62
C GLU A 81 16.57 8.16 -9.80
N THR A 82 15.53 8.89 -10.18
CA THR A 82 15.57 9.87 -11.27
C THR A 82 15.93 11.28 -10.79
N GLY A 83 16.08 11.48 -9.48
CA GLY A 83 16.42 12.77 -8.87
C GLY A 83 15.19 13.63 -8.54
N HIS A 84 13.98 13.13 -8.74
CA HIS A 84 12.78 13.82 -8.28
C HIS A 84 12.68 13.78 -6.76
N ARG A 85 12.13 14.85 -6.20
CA ARG A 85 12.03 15.02 -4.75
C ARG A 85 10.60 15.25 -4.32
N VAL A 86 10.23 14.64 -3.22
CA VAL A 86 8.92 14.86 -2.58
C VAL A 86 9.08 15.07 -1.09
N THR A 87 8.33 16.01 -0.54
CA THR A 87 8.24 16.18 0.91
C THR A 87 7.33 15.11 1.47
N VAL A 88 7.85 14.32 2.40
CA VAL A 88 7.10 13.28 3.11
C VAL A 88 6.70 13.83 4.48
N VAL A 89 5.45 13.67 4.83
CA VAL A 89 4.91 13.97 6.16
C VAL A 89 4.49 12.66 6.81
N SER A 90 5.18 12.25 7.86
CA SER A 90 4.92 10.99 8.55
C SER A 90 3.92 11.17 9.67
N ARG A 91 3.01 10.20 9.81
CA ARG A 91 2.14 10.07 10.99
C ARG A 91 2.84 9.42 12.17
N GLU A 92 3.88 8.65 11.89
CA GLU A 92 4.72 8.04 12.91
C GLU A 92 5.89 8.96 13.28
N PRO A 93 6.41 8.84 14.51
CA PRO A 93 7.60 9.57 14.91
C PRO A 93 8.82 9.11 14.06
N LYS A 94 9.89 9.90 14.10
CA LYS A 94 11.14 9.58 13.41
C LYS A 94 11.62 8.18 13.74
N PRO A 95 11.85 7.32 12.75
CA PRO A 95 12.38 5.97 12.99
C PRO A 95 13.79 6.00 13.58
N SER A 96 14.13 4.97 14.36
CA SER A 96 15.50 4.77 14.82
C SER A 96 16.43 4.57 13.61
N HIS A 97 17.64 5.10 13.71
CA HIS A 97 18.68 5.01 12.65
C HIS A 97 18.29 5.63 11.32
N PHE A 98 17.34 6.57 11.30
CA PHE A 98 16.87 7.24 10.10
C PHE A 98 18.01 7.85 9.27
N GLU A 99 18.99 8.51 9.90
CA GLU A 99 20.14 9.13 9.24
C GLU A 99 21.13 8.13 8.64
N LEU A 100 21.09 6.88 9.07
CA LEU A 100 21.97 5.80 8.57
C LEU A 100 21.31 5.00 7.44
N ALA A 101 20.13 5.41 7.01
CA ALA A 101 19.40 4.73 5.96
C ALA A 101 20.12 4.80 4.62
N THR A 102 20.32 3.66 3.98
CA THR A 102 20.73 3.58 2.58
C THR A 102 19.56 3.76 1.63
N SER A 103 18.39 3.29 2.04
CA SER A 103 17.14 3.55 1.34
C SER A 103 15.98 3.59 2.33
N ILE A 104 14.93 4.31 1.94
CA ILE A 104 13.72 4.47 2.74
C ILE A 104 12.53 4.00 1.90
N VAL A 105 11.63 3.25 2.54
CA VAL A 105 10.35 2.89 1.96
C VAL A 105 9.26 3.61 2.73
N VAL A 106 8.50 4.43 2.06
CA VAL A 106 7.33 5.11 2.64
C VAL A 106 6.05 4.48 2.10
N ILE A 107 5.15 4.17 3.00
CA ILE A 107 3.84 3.60 2.68
C ILE A 107 2.80 4.65 2.96
N GLY A 108 2.07 5.05 1.94
CA GLY A 108 1.10 6.13 2.07
C GLY A 108 0.55 6.57 0.72
N ARG A 109 0.05 7.79 0.66
CA ARG A 109 -0.51 8.39 -0.54
C ARG A 109 -0.03 9.81 -0.75
N TYR A 110 0.01 10.23 -1.99
CA TYR A 110 0.28 11.61 -2.34
C TYR A 110 -0.97 12.49 -2.11
N ASP A 111 -0.76 13.63 -1.48
CA ASP A 111 -1.76 14.67 -1.29
C ASP A 111 -1.53 15.78 -2.33
N ASN A 112 -2.41 15.84 -3.33
CA ASN A 112 -2.32 16.82 -4.41
C ASN A 112 -2.63 18.26 -3.95
N GLU A 113 -3.38 18.41 -2.86
CA GLU A 113 -3.77 19.73 -2.34
C GLU A 113 -2.59 20.43 -1.66
N HIS A 114 -1.81 19.67 -0.89
CA HIS A 114 -0.66 20.19 -0.14
C HIS A 114 0.69 19.90 -0.81
N HIS A 115 0.70 19.17 -1.93
CA HIS A 115 1.92 18.72 -2.64
C HIS A 115 2.91 17.98 -1.75
N VAL A 116 2.41 17.09 -0.89
CA VAL A 116 3.21 16.27 0.01
C VAL A 116 2.80 14.79 -0.06
N PHE A 117 3.71 13.90 0.28
CA PHE A 117 3.42 12.49 0.46
C PHE A 117 3.08 12.21 1.92
N LEU A 118 1.82 11.84 2.19
CA LEU A 118 1.36 11.49 3.54
C LEU A 118 1.71 10.03 3.81
N ALA A 119 2.75 9.81 4.61
CA ALA A 119 3.19 8.48 4.98
C ALA A 119 2.45 7.97 6.22
N ASP A 120 1.79 6.83 6.07
CA ASP A 120 1.20 6.08 7.18
C ASP A 120 2.29 5.29 7.91
N GLN A 121 3.35 4.87 7.19
CA GLN A 121 4.48 4.10 7.73
C GLN A 121 5.79 4.46 7.02
N VAL A 122 6.89 4.49 7.77
CA VAL A 122 8.25 4.73 7.25
C VAL A 122 9.14 3.57 7.64
N LEU A 123 9.69 2.86 6.65
CA LEU A 123 10.60 1.74 6.83
C LEU A 123 12.00 2.14 6.39
N VAL A 124 12.97 1.92 7.25
CA VAL A 124 14.38 2.28 7.04
C VAL A 124 15.18 1.02 6.71
N LYS A 125 15.87 1.02 5.57
CA LYS A 125 16.84 -0.01 5.23
C LYS A 125 18.24 0.47 5.59
N CYS A 126 18.88 -0.20 6.54
CA CYS A 126 20.28 0.03 6.90
C CYS A 126 21.20 -0.94 6.14
N PRO A 127 22.46 -0.57 5.82
CA PRO A 127 23.41 -1.47 5.20
C PRO A 127 23.67 -2.66 6.15
N SER A 128 23.48 -3.89 5.66
CA SER A 128 23.84 -5.09 6.39
C SER A 128 25.36 -5.20 6.46
N LYS A 129 25.95 -5.28 7.65
CA LYS A 129 27.40 -5.44 7.87
C LYS A 129 28.01 -6.74 7.30
N TYR A 130 27.23 -7.53 6.57
CA TYR A 130 27.67 -8.87 6.11
C TYR A 130 28.41 -8.88 4.76
N HIS A 131 28.51 -7.74 4.05
CA HIS A 131 29.19 -7.72 2.73
C HIS A 131 30.67 -7.34 2.76
N GLU A 132 31.23 -6.96 3.89
CA GLU A 132 32.67 -6.55 3.96
C GLU A 132 33.65 -7.69 4.29
N GLN A 133 33.19 -8.90 4.60
CA GLN A 133 34.10 -10.00 4.97
C GLN A 133 34.47 -10.93 3.81
N ASP A 134 33.79 -10.87 2.66
CA ASP A 134 34.11 -11.75 1.52
C ASP A 134 35.05 -11.12 0.47
N ALA A 135 35.39 -9.84 0.58
CA ALA A 135 36.32 -9.17 -0.33
C ALA A 135 37.80 -9.21 0.11
N ALA A 136 38.13 -9.88 1.23
CA ALA A 136 39.48 -9.94 1.80
C ALA A 136 40.01 -11.38 1.93
N ARG A 137 39.69 -12.24 0.92
CA ARG A 137 40.34 -13.56 0.81
C ARG A 137 40.79 -13.82 -0.61
#